data_03d534c993a8c292b44a32f1c0c35db4
#
_entry.id   03d534c993a8c292b44a32f1c0c35db4
#
_cell.length_a   1.000
_cell.length_b   1.000
_cell.length_c   1.000
_cell.angle_alpha   90.00
_cell.angle_beta   90.00
_cell.angle_gamma   90.00
#
_symmetry.space_group_name_H-M   'P 1'
#
loop_
_entity.id
_entity.type
_entity.pdbx_description
1 polymer ?
#
loop_
_entity_poly.entity_id
_entity_poly.type
_entity_poly.pdbx_seq_one_letter_code
_entity_poly.pdbx_strand_id
1 'polypeptide(L)'
;FKVIKLSDAKDLGENIVVQGGTFYNDAVLRSFEKIAGVHATRPDIAGIMGAFGAALIARERHEAGYQTTMLSIEQINKLSYTTKLARCQGCTNHCLLTINKFSDNRQYITGNRCERGLGKEKNKDHIPNLFDYKYKRIFSYEPLSADKASRGQVGIPRVLNMFENYPFWYTFFTELKYQVVLSPTSTRKIYELGIESIPSESECYPAKLAHGHVTWLIRNGVKFIFYPCIPYERNEFPDAVNHYNCPIVTSYAENIKNNVDELNDPSITFRNPFLAFTSEEILTNRLVEEFPDIPAAEVKAAAHKAWEELAAVHTDIQKKGEETLQYLKETGRRGIVLAGRPYHIDPEIHHGIPDMINSYGIAVFTEDSVAHLGHLERPIRVNDQWMYHSRLYSAANFVKTREDLDLIQLNSFGCGLDAVTTDEVYEILDGSDKIYTCLKIDEVNNLGAARIRIRSLIAAIRAKQAQNKKRNINPASIEKISFTKQMRKEYTILCPQMSPFHFGIFEAAFKASGYNLEVLSLIHI
;
A
#
# COMPACT_ATOMS: atom_id res chain seq x y z
N PHE A 1 8.86 -6.50 22.70
CA PHE A 1 9.80 -7.18 21.79
C PHE A 1 9.52 -6.85 20.33
N LYS A 2 8.29 -7.03 19.79
CA LYS A 2 8.00 -6.79 18.36
C LYS A 2 8.24 -5.35 17.86
N VAL A 3 8.01 -4.33 18.70
CA VAL A 3 8.10 -2.92 18.29
C VAL A 3 9.55 -2.43 18.25
N ILE A 4 10.34 -2.81 19.23
CA ILE A 4 11.76 -2.43 19.34
C ILE A 4 12.71 -3.56 18.87
N LYS A 5 12.13 -4.70 18.44
CA LYS A 5 12.83 -5.87 17.89
C LYS A 5 13.99 -6.37 18.75
N LEU A 6 13.74 -6.49 20.03
CA LEU A 6 14.68 -7.16 20.93
C LEU A 6 14.59 -8.66 20.74
N SER A 7 15.71 -9.30 20.54
CA SER A 7 15.85 -10.76 20.46
C SER A 7 15.92 -11.42 21.83
N ASP A 8 16.46 -10.73 22.84
CA ASP A 8 16.55 -11.19 24.23
C ASP A 8 16.02 -10.11 25.19
N ALA A 9 15.36 -10.54 26.26
CA ALA A 9 14.92 -9.67 27.34
C ALA A 9 16.08 -8.92 28.04
N LYS A 10 17.27 -9.51 28.05
CA LYS A 10 18.50 -8.91 28.60
C LYS A 10 18.92 -7.62 27.90
N ASP A 11 18.51 -7.45 26.63
CA ASP A 11 18.79 -6.23 25.87
C ASP A 11 18.06 -5.00 26.43
N LEU A 12 17.04 -5.18 27.31
CA LEU A 12 16.36 -4.11 28.02
C LEU A 12 17.23 -3.45 29.10
N GLY A 13 18.34 -4.07 29.49
CA GLY A 13 19.17 -3.61 30.59
C GLY A 13 18.65 -4.00 31.98
N GLU A 14 19.34 -3.56 33.03
CA GLU A 14 19.04 -3.93 34.41
C GLU A 14 18.00 -3.01 35.08
N ASN A 15 17.95 -1.74 34.68
CA ASN A 15 17.08 -0.73 35.26
C ASN A 15 15.91 -0.41 34.33
N ILE A 16 14.79 -1.11 34.48
CA ILE A 16 13.64 -0.95 33.63
C ILE A 16 12.59 -0.10 34.34
N VAL A 17 12.23 1.00 33.71
CA VAL A 17 11.13 1.88 34.15
C VAL A 17 9.99 1.79 33.14
N VAL A 18 8.81 1.46 33.63
CA VAL A 18 7.59 1.40 32.81
C VAL A 18 6.74 2.66 32.99
N GLN A 19 6.15 3.12 31.89
CA GLN A 19 5.33 4.33 31.88
C GLN A 19 4.05 4.16 31.04
N GLY A 20 3.12 5.06 31.25
CA GLY A 20 1.83 5.07 30.57
C GLY A 20 0.70 4.46 31.41
N GLY A 21 -0.53 4.88 31.13
CA GLY A 21 -1.72 4.48 31.91
C GLY A 21 -1.98 2.98 31.92
N THR A 22 -1.57 2.25 30.88
CA THR A 22 -1.71 0.79 30.77
C THR A 22 -1.01 0.05 31.91
N PHE A 23 0.14 0.56 32.37
CA PHE A 23 0.90 -0.04 33.47
C PHE A 23 0.34 0.21 34.88
N TYR A 24 -0.73 0.99 35.01
CA TYR A 24 -1.50 1.04 36.28
C TYR A 24 -2.26 -0.27 36.54
N ASN A 25 -2.45 -1.09 35.50
CA ASN A 25 -3.00 -2.44 35.66
C ASN A 25 -1.87 -3.38 36.15
N ASP A 26 -2.00 -3.87 37.39
CA ASP A 26 -1.00 -4.74 38.02
C ASP A 26 -0.82 -6.08 37.26
N ALA A 27 -1.87 -6.58 36.61
CA ALA A 27 -1.79 -7.78 35.80
C ALA A 27 -0.89 -7.58 34.56
N VAL A 28 -0.97 -6.39 33.92
CA VAL A 28 -0.10 -6.02 32.80
C VAL A 28 1.34 -5.88 33.25
N LEU A 29 1.59 -5.18 34.35
CA LEU A 29 2.94 -5.03 34.92
C LEU A 29 3.54 -6.40 35.24
N ARG A 30 2.79 -7.26 35.93
CA ARG A 30 3.28 -8.60 36.31
C ARG A 30 3.51 -9.52 35.12
N SER A 31 2.67 -9.44 34.10
CA SER A 31 2.86 -10.19 32.85
C SER A 31 4.14 -9.73 32.12
N PHE A 32 4.37 -8.43 32.06
CA PHE A 32 5.60 -7.89 31.49
C PHE A 32 6.85 -8.38 32.24
N GLU A 33 6.87 -8.31 33.58
CA GLU A 33 7.99 -8.79 34.42
C GLU A 33 8.25 -10.28 34.21
N LYS A 34 7.19 -11.11 34.11
CA LYS A 34 7.35 -12.56 33.84
C LYS A 34 7.93 -12.85 32.46
N ILE A 35 7.47 -12.13 31.43
CA ILE A 35 7.95 -12.32 30.06
C ILE A 35 9.39 -11.82 29.93
N ALA A 36 9.71 -10.68 30.53
CA ALA A 36 11.03 -10.08 30.47
C ALA A 36 12.04 -10.72 31.42
N GLY A 37 11.58 -11.49 32.42
CA GLY A 37 12.44 -12.10 33.45
C GLY A 37 13.12 -11.10 34.39
N VAL A 38 12.61 -9.86 34.48
CA VAL A 38 13.20 -8.75 35.22
C VAL A 38 12.14 -8.03 36.04
N HIS A 39 12.58 -7.31 37.07
CA HIS A 39 11.71 -6.43 37.85
C HIS A 39 11.62 -5.08 37.15
N ALA A 40 10.42 -4.52 37.06
CA ALA A 40 10.18 -3.22 36.44
C ALA A 40 9.67 -2.20 37.46
N THR A 41 10.29 -1.04 37.51
CA THR A 41 9.85 0.06 38.35
C THR A 41 8.71 0.84 37.68
N ARG A 42 7.57 0.88 38.33
CA ARG A 42 6.43 1.73 37.95
C ARG A 42 6.39 2.94 38.86
N PRO A 43 6.75 4.14 38.40
CA PRO A 43 6.62 5.37 39.20
C PRO A 43 5.15 5.71 39.48
N ASP A 44 4.90 6.39 40.57
CA ASP A 44 3.54 6.87 40.92
C ASP A 44 2.94 7.77 39.86
N ILE A 45 3.80 8.50 39.13
CA ILE A 45 3.44 9.38 37.99
C ILE A 45 3.49 8.68 36.63
N ALA A 46 3.49 7.35 36.56
CA ALA A 46 3.64 6.59 35.32
C ALA A 46 2.71 7.07 34.20
N GLY A 47 1.47 7.45 34.52
CA GLY A 47 0.50 7.93 33.53
C GLY A 47 0.81 9.30 32.94
N ILE A 48 1.58 10.13 33.63
CA ILE A 48 1.93 11.50 33.20
C ILE A 48 3.43 11.69 32.94
N MET A 49 4.23 10.63 32.96
CA MET A 49 5.68 10.73 32.75
C MET A 49 6.06 11.37 31.41
N GLY A 50 5.25 11.21 30.37
CA GLY A 50 5.47 11.90 29.10
C GLY A 50 5.36 13.43 29.24
N ALA A 51 4.38 13.92 29.98
CA ALA A 51 4.24 15.35 30.27
C ALA A 51 5.38 15.87 31.17
N PHE A 52 5.76 15.09 32.16
CA PHE A 52 6.92 15.40 33.02
C PHE A 52 8.23 15.47 32.23
N GLY A 53 8.49 14.49 31.37
CA GLY A 53 9.66 14.50 30.48
C GLY A 53 9.67 15.68 29.52
N ALA A 54 8.51 16.04 28.95
CA ALA A 54 8.39 17.23 28.11
C ALA A 54 8.70 18.53 28.88
N ALA A 55 8.28 18.62 30.13
CA ALA A 55 8.62 19.77 30.98
C ALA A 55 10.12 19.85 31.30
N LEU A 56 10.77 18.71 31.55
CA LEU A 56 12.22 18.66 31.75
C LEU A 56 12.99 19.11 30.50
N ILE A 57 12.59 18.61 29.32
CA ILE A 57 13.19 19.00 28.03
C ILE A 57 12.98 20.50 27.77
N ALA A 58 11.79 21.01 28.06
CA ALA A 58 11.52 22.45 27.93
C ALA A 58 12.42 23.27 28.85
N ARG A 59 12.66 22.82 30.08
CA ARG A 59 13.58 23.45 31.04
C ARG A 59 15.03 23.43 30.52
N GLU A 60 15.51 22.28 30.02
CA GLU A 60 16.86 22.15 29.45
C GLU A 60 17.10 23.05 28.24
N ARG A 61 16.06 23.23 27.42
CA ARG A 61 16.10 24.06 26.22
C ARG A 61 15.81 25.53 26.47
N HIS A 62 15.51 25.89 27.70
CA HIS A 62 15.25 27.29 28.04
C HIS A 62 16.56 28.10 28.00
N GLU A 63 16.58 29.10 27.13
CA GLU A 63 17.69 30.07 27.01
C GLU A 63 17.33 31.34 27.78
N ALA A 64 18.32 31.96 28.42
CA ALA A 64 18.09 33.22 29.13
C ALA A 64 17.64 34.30 28.13
N GLY A 65 16.51 34.94 28.43
CA GLY A 65 15.87 35.93 27.56
C GLY A 65 14.83 35.39 26.59
N TYR A 66 14.58 34.08 26.56
CA TYR A 66 13.50 33.50 25.75
C TYR A 66 12.13 34.04 26.19
N GLN A 67 11.40 34.63 25.26
CA GLN A 67 10.04 35.10 25.49
C GLN A 67 9.04 33.99 25.13
N THR A 68 8.24 33.58 26.11
CA THR A 68 7.22 32.55 25.88
C THR A 68 6.15 33.02 24.88
N THR A 69 5.72 32.12 23.99
CA THR A 69 4.55 32.36 23.13
C THR A 69 3.24 31.87 23.74
N MET A 70 3.26 31.39 25.00
CA MET A 70 2.04 31.01 25.71
C MET A 70 1.20 32.25 25.98
N LEU A 71 -0.13 32.09 25.86
CA LEU A 71 -1.09 33.10 26.24
C LEU A 71 -1.06 33.28 27.75
N SER A 72 -1.16 34.53 28.21
CA SER A 72 -1.38 34.82 29.65
C SER A 72 -2.76 34.32 30.12
N ILE A 73 -2.93 34.16 31.41
CA ILE A 73 -4.23 33.79 32.01
C ILE A 73 -5.34 34.76 31.59
N GLU A 74 -5.02 36.05 31.51
CA GLU A 74 -5.98 37.05 31.05
C GLU A 74 -6.35 36.89 29.58
N GLN A 75 -5.38 36.56 28.74
CA GLN A 75 -5.60 36.30 27.33
C GLN A 75 -6.41 35.01 27.12
N ILE A 76 -6.15 33.96 27.92
CA ILE A 76 -6.92 32.72 27.90
C ILE A 76 -8.37 32.96 28.31
N ASN A 77 -8.59 33.74 29.37
CA ASN A 77 -9.93 34.05 29.84
C ASN A 77 -10.75 34.95 28.87
N LYS A 78 -10.07 35.73 28.04
CA LYS A 78 -10.67 36.53 26.94
C LYS A 78 -10.78 35.78 25.62
N LEU A 79 -10.18 34.60 25.52
CA LEU A 79 -10.17 33.82 24.29
C LEU A 79 -11.57 33.28 24.02
N SER A 80 -12.13 33.67 22.89
CA SER A 80 -13.39 33.11 22.40
C SER A 80 -13.14 32.50 21.02
N TYR A 81 -14.03 31.62 20.58
CA TYR A 81 -13.97 31.03 19.26
C TYR A 81 -15.36 30.87 18.66
N THR A 82 -15.40 30.86 17.36
CA THR A 82 -16.59 30.53 16.57
C THR A 82 -16.31 29.29 15.73
N THR A 83 -17.30 28.42 15.67
CA THR A 83 -17.20 27.18 14.86
C THR A 83 -18.05 27.31 13.62
N LYS A 84 -17.47 27.02 12.46
CA LYS A 84 -18.16 26.95 11.18
C LYS A 84 -17.96 25.58 10.55
N LEU A 85 -19.07 24.97 10.11
CA LEU A 85 -19.01 23.77 9.28
C LEU A 85 -18.94 24.17 7.82
N ALA A 86 -18.06 23.56 7.06
CA ALA A 86 -17.91 23.80 5.61
C ALA A 86 -17.54 22.49 4.90
N ARG A 87 -17.96 22.37 3.65
CA ARG A 87 -17.49 21.24 2.80
C ARG A 87 -16.25 21.65 2.03
N CYS A 88 -15.20 20.82 2.13
CA CYS A 88 -13.98 21.00 1.36
C CYS A 88 -14.28 20.90 -0.15
N GLN A 89 -13.74 21.81 -0.93
CA GLN A 89 -13.85 21.80 -2.39
C GLN A 89 -12.58 21.32 -3.10
N GLY A 90 -11.61 20.79 -2.33
CA GLY A 90 -10.30 20.42 -2.85
C GLY A 90 -10.26 19.12 -3.67
N CYS A 91 -11.27 18.25 -3.53
CA CYS A 91 -11.43 17.00 -4.29
C CYS A 91 -12.87 16.48 -4.18
N THR A 92 -13.13 15.38 -4.87
CA THR A 92 -14.47 14.74 -4.93
C THR A 92 -15.00 14.22 -3.58
N ASN A 93 -14.14 14.06 -2.57
CA ASN A 93 -14.55 13.58 -1.25
C ASN A 93 -15.35 14.60 -0.44
N HIS A 94 -15.32 15.89 -0.79
CA HIS A 94 -16.09 16.96 -0.15
C HIS A 94 -16.17 16.85 1.38
N CYS A 95 -15.02 16.57 2.04
CA CYS A 95 -14.95 16.35 3.49
C CYS A 95 -15.68 17.45 4.26
N LEU A 96 -16.44 17.07 5.28
CA LEU A 96 -17.03 18.02 6.20
C LEU A 96 -15.95 18.54 7.15
N LEU A 97 -15.63 19.82 7.03
CA LEU A 97 -14.64 20.51 7.84
C LEU A 97 -15.30 21.22 9.00
N THR A 98 -14.70 21.11 10.17
CA THR A 98 -15.03 21.95 11.33
C THR A 98 -13.94 23.02 11.44
N ILE A 99 -14.29 24.26 11.19
CA ILE A 99 -13.39 25.41 11.20
C ILE A 99 -13.63 26.19 12.48
N ASN A 100 -12.68 26.14 13.40
CA ASN A 100 -12.69 26.94 14.62
C ASN A 100 -11.84 28.20 14.40
N LYS A 101 -12.47 29.36 14.46
CA LYS A 101 -11.80 30.65 14.35
C LYS A 101 -11.78 31.31 15.71
N PHE A 102 -10.59 31.59 16.22
CA PHE A 102 -10.35 32.19 17.52
C PHE A 102 -10.36 33.73 17.45
N SER A 103 -10.64 34.38 18.55
CA SER A 103 -10.68 35.85 18.68
C SER A 103 -9.33 36.53 18.40
N ASP A 104 -8.23 35.80 18.47
CA ASP A 104 -6.87 36.23 18.11
C ASP A 104 -6.50 36.00 16.64
N ASN A 105 -7.49 35.76 15.79
CA ASN A 105 -7.37 35.44 14.36
C ASN A 105 -6.70 34.10 14.01
N ARG A 106 -6.34 33.28 14.98
CA ARG A 106 -5.90 31.91 14.71
C ARG A 106 -7.08 31.07 14.22
N GLN A 107 -6.77 30.09 13.38
CA GLN A 107 -7.77 29.16 12.83
C GLN A 107 -7.29 27.73 13.02
N TYR A 108 -8.20 26.88 13.42
CA TYR A 108 -7.96 25.44 13.54
C TYR A 108 -9.04 24.67 12.79
N ILE A 109 -8.60 23.83 11.85
CA ILE A 109 -9.49 23.07 10.97
C ILE A 109 -9.34 21.58 11.28
N THR A 110 -10.48 20.90 11.45
CA THR A 110 -10.56 19.45 11.64
C THR A 110 -11.55 18.84 10.67
N GLY A 111 -11.63 17.51 10.61
CA GLY A 111 -12.50 16.79 9.68
C GLY A 111 -11.92 16.65 8.26
N ASN A 112 -10.75 17.26 8.01
CA ASN A 112 -10.06 17.10 6.73
C ASN A 112 -9.41 15.72 6.62
N ARG A 113 -9.60 15.07 5.48
CA ARG A 113 -8.94 13.79 5.16
C ARG A 113 -7.55 13.96 4.51
N CYS A 114 -7.20 15.16 4.08
CA CYS A 114 -5.91 15.50 3.50
C CYS A 114 -5.54 16.96 3.79
N GLU A 115 -4.30 17.36 3.48
CA GLU A 115 -3.80 18.73 3.70
C GLU A 115 -4.55 19.80 2.90
N ARG A 116 -5.18 19.44 1.77
CA ARG A 116 -6.00 20.36 0.96
C ARG A 116 -7.13 20.98 1.78
N GLY A 117 -7.71 20.20 2.72
CA GLY A 117 -8.77 20.70 3.61
C GLY A 117 -8.28 21.69 4.66
N LEU A 118 -6.98 21.84 4.87
CA LEU A 118 -6.41 22.81 5.80
C LEU A 118 -6.20 24.20 5.19
N GLY A 119 -6.55 24.41 3.91
CA GLY A 119 -6.33 25.67 3.22
C GLY A 119 -4.85 26.02 3.01
N LYS A 120 -3.94 25.08 3.24
CA LYS A 120 -2.54 25.27 2.90
C LYS A 120 -2.41 25.29 1.40
N GLU A 121 -1.93 26.40 0.86
CA GLU A 121 -1.59 26.52 -0.56
C GLU A 121 -0.61 25.39 -0.92
N LYS A 122 -0.81 24.81 -2.12
CA LYS A 122 0.21 23.91 -2.71
C LYS A 122 1.53 24.66 -2.68
N ASN A 123 2.57 24.01 -2.17
CA ASN A 123 3.92 24.53 -2.24
C ASN A 123 4.15 25.03 -3.67
N LYS A 124 4.56 26.29 -3.85
CA LYS A 124 4.81 26.89 -5.18
C LYS A 124 5.95 26.20 -5.92
N ASP A 125 6.80 25.47 -5.20
CA ASP A 125 7.81 24.61 -5.79
C ASP A 125 7.13 23.37 -6.37
N HIS A 126 7.31 23.14 -7.67
CA HIS A 126 6.83 21.94 -8.36
C HIS A 126 7.67 20.70 -7.98
N ILE A 127 7.50 20.21 -6.75
CA ILE A 127 8.20 19.03 -6.28
C ILE A 127 7.55 17.78 -6.92
N PRO A 128 8.32 16.88 -7.53
CA PRO A 128 7.77 15.72 -8.21
C PRO A 128 6.92 14.83 -7.30
N ASN A 129 5.74 14.43 -7.80
CA ASN A 129 4.84 13.47 -7.19
C ASN A 129 4.46 12.42 -8.26
N LEU A 130 5.13 11.26 -8.23
CA LEU A 130 4.94 10.23 -9.25
C LEU A 130 3.66 9.43 -9.06
N PHE A 131 3.00 9.48 -7.89
CA PHE A 131 1.65 8.94 -7.72
C PHE A 131 0.63 9.67 -8.60
N ASP A 132 0.67 11.00 -8.58
CA ASP A 132 -0.19 11.86 -9.40
C ASP A 132 0.14 11.69 -10.89
N TYR A 133 1.43 11.59 -11.22
CA TYR A 133 1.90 11.37 -12.58
C TYR A 133 1.42 10.03 -13.14
N LYS A 134 1.69 8.93 -12.43
CA LYS A 134 1.29 7.58 -12.81
C LYS A 134 -0.23 7.46 -12.96
N TYR A 135 -1.00 7.99 -12.02
CA TYR A 135 -2.45 7.98 -12.08
C TYR A 135 -2.97 8.64 -13.37
N LYS A 136 -2.43 9.82 -13.71
CA LYS A 136 -2.79 10.52 -14.95
C LYS A 136 -2.35 9.72 -16.18
N ARG A 137 -1.14 9.20 -16.19
CA ARG A 137 -0.60 8.45 -17.34
C ARG A 137 -1.42 7.21 -17.65
N ILE A 138 -1.89 6.51 -16.61
CA ILE A 138 -2.69 5.28 -16.78
C ILE A 138 -4.12 5.58 -17.24
N PHE A 139 -4.74 6.68 -16.79
CA PHE A 139 -6.17 6.89 -16.98
C PHE A 139 -6.57 8.08 -17.86
N SER A 140 -5.62 8.85 -18.40
CA SER A 140 -5.93 10.03 -19.24
C SER A 140 -6.00 9.67 -20.72
N TYR A 141 -6.91 8.75 -21.05
CA TYR A 141 -7.22 8.39 -22.43
C TYR A 141 -8.59 8.93 -22.82
N GLU A 142 -8.70 9.43 -24.05
CA GLU A 142 -9.95 9.95 -24.59
C GLU A 142 -10.74 8.82 -25.28
N PRO A 143 -11.96 8.48 -24.82
CA PRO A 143 -12.75 7.42 -25.44
C PRO A 143 -13.17 7.79 -26.86
N LEU A 144 -13.35 6.78 -27.71
CA LEU A 144 -13.91 7.00 -29.03
C LEU A 144 -15.27 7.68 -28.93
N SER A 145 -15.54 8.61 -29.85
CA SER A 145 -16.88 9.18 -30.02
C SER A 145 -17.86 8.10 -30.52
N ALA A 146 -19.13 8.26 -30.21
CA ALA A 146 -20.16 7.26 -30.51
C ALA A 146 -20.24 6.91 -32.00
N ASP A 147 -19.99 7.88 -32.88
CA ASP A 147 -19.98 7.71 -34.35
C ASP A 147 -18.81 6.83 -34.84
N LYS A 148 -17.70 6.78 -34.09
CA LYS A 148 -16.51 5.95 -34.39
C LYS A 148 -16.56 4.60 -33.72
N ALA A 149 -17.38 4.42 -32.72
CA ALA A 149 -17.50 3.20 -31.91
C ALA A 149 -18.53 2.23 -32.53
N SER A 150 -18.24 1.66 -33.69
CA SER A 150 -19.14 0.79 -34.42
C SER A 150 -19.57 -0.49 -33.68
N ARG A 151 -18.82 -0.91 -32.64
CA ARG A 151 -19.16 -2.06 -31.81
C ARG A 151 -19.81 -1.70 -30.46
N GLY A 152 -20.20 -0.42 -30.29
CA GLY A 152 -20.86 0.04 -29.07
C GLY A 152 -19.92 0.34 -27.92
N GLN A 153 -20.44 0.20 -26.69
CA GLN A 153 -19.71 0.54 -25.48
C GLN A 153 -19.18 -0.68 -24.75
N VAL A 154 -18.02 -0.56 -24.11
CA VAL A 154 -17.48 -1.51 -23.14
C VAL A 154 -17.14 -0.78 -21.84
N GLY A 155 -17.71 -1.25 -20.73
CA GLY A 155 -17.41 -0.74 -19.39
C GLY A 155 -16.20 -1.43 -18.79
N ILE A 156 -15.29 -0.65 -18.23
CA ILE A 156 -14.14 -1.15 -17.48
C ILE A 156 -14.19 -0.56 -16.07
N PRO A 157 -14.24 -1.40 -15.00
CA PRO A 157 -14.18 -0.90 -13.64
C PRO A 157 -12.74 -0.45 -13.32
N ARG A 158 -12.57 0.72 -12.69
CA ARG A 158 -11.27 1.28 -12.27
C ARG A 158 -10.85 0.68 -10.95
N VAL A 159 -10.40 -0.57 -10.96
CA VAL A 159 -10.11 -1.34 -9.74
C VAL A 159 -8.93 -2.27 -9.92
N LEU A 160 -8.29 -2.60 -8.79
CA LEU A 160 -7.23 -3.62 -8.67
C LEU A 160 -6.19 -3.54 -9.81
N ASN A 161 -6.03 -4.58 -10.61
CA ASN A 161 -5.04 -4.64 -11.70
C ASN A 161 -5.29 -3.66 -12.86
N MET A 162 -6.45 -3.00 -12.92
CA MET A 162 -6.67 -1.92 -13.88
C MET A 162 -5.74 -0.72 -13.62
N PHE A 163 -5.24 -0.57 -12.41
CA PHE A 163 -4.19 0.40 -12.09
C PHE A 163 -2.79 0.05 -12.67
N GLU A 164 -2.68 -1.07 -13.35
CA GLU A 164 -1.52 -1.49 -14.14
C GLU A 164 -1.90 -1.68 -15.60
N ASN A 165 -2.95 -2.47 -15.86
CA ASN A 165 -3.25 -3.02 -17.18
C ASN A 165 -4.30 -2.21 -17.98
N TYR A 166 -4.86 -1.12 -17.42
CA TYR A 166 -5.85 -0.30 -18.14
C TYR A 166 -5.35 0.24 -19.49
N PRO A 167 -4.10 0.71 -19.64
CA PRO A 167 -3.57 1.14 -20.93
C PRO A 167 -3.69 0.07 -22.02
N PHE A 168 -3.46 -1.20 -21.67
CA PHE A 168 -3.65 -2.32 -22.57
C PHE A 168 -5.12 -2.45 -22.97
N TRP A 169 -6.04 -2.51 -22.01
CA TRP A 169 -7.46 -2.73 -22.26
C TRP A 169 -8.09 -1.58 -23.00
N TYR A 170 -7.73 -0.35 -22.67
CA TYR A 170 -8.18 0.84 -23.39
C TYR A 170 -7.77 0.76 -24.87
N THR A 171 -6.51 0.50 -25.17
CA THR A 171 -5.98 0.43 -26.52
C THR A 171 -6.63 -0.73 -27.28
N PHE A 172 -6.68 -1.92 -26.67
CA PHE A 172 -7.30 -3.10 -27.26
C PHE A 172 -8.74 -2.86 -27.71
N PHE A 173 -9.58 -2.35 -26.83
CA PHE A 173 -10.98 -2.11 -27.15
C PHE A 173 -11.17 -0.94 -28.12
N THR A 174 -10.35 0.09 -28.03
CA THR A 174 -10.37 1.24 -28.94
C THR A 174 -10.02 0.80 -30.38
N GLU A 175 -8.99 -0.01 -30.54
CA GLU A 175 -8.62 -0.59 -31.85
C GLU A 175 -9.74 -1.48 -32.41
N LEU A 176 -10.40 -2.23 -31.57
CA LEU A 176 -11.60 -3.01 -31.93
C LEU A 176 -12.88 -2.16 -32.11
N LYS A 177 -12.77 -0.83 -32.10
CA LYS A 177 -13.90 0.09 -32.33
C LYS A 177 -15.00 0.04 -31.25
N TYR A 178 -14.62 -0.21 -30.00
CA TYR A 178 -15.49 0.03 -28.85
C TYR A 178 -15.23 1.41 -28.25
N GLN A 179 -16.30 2.04 -27.75
CA GLN A 179 -16.17 3.18 -26.84
C GLN A 179 -15.92 2.66 -25.43
N VAL A 180 -14.74 2.92 -24.89
CA VAL A 180 -14.42 2.50 -23.52
C VAL A 180 -15.07 3.46 -22.52
N VAL A 181 -15.90 2.92 -21.63
CA VAL A 181 -16.50 3.62 -20.50
C VAL A 181 -15.78 3.20 -19.22
N LEU A 182 -14.86 4.03 -18.77
CA LEU A 182 -14.15 3.80 -17.50
C LEU A 182 -15.00 4.32 -16.34
N SER A 183 -15.16 3.51 -15.28
CA SER A 183 -15.83 3.99 -14.06
C SER A 183 -15.03 5.16 -13.42
N PRO A 184 -15.67 6.08 -12.67
CA PRO A 184 -15.04 7.31 -12.20
C PRO A 184 -13.91 7.03 -11.20
N THR A 185 -13.20 8.07 -10.79
CA THR A 185 -12.26 8.00 -9.67
C THR A 185 -12.97 7.51 -8.41
N SER A 186 -12.34 6.61 -7.68
CA SER A 186 -12.88 6.05 -6.44
C SER A 186 -13.18 7.15 -5.41
N THR A 187 -14.28 7.01 -4.74
CA THR A 187 -14.73 7.88 -3.65
C THR A 187 -15.52 7.05 -2.64
N ARG A 188 -15.73 7.58 -1.45
CA ARG A 188 -16.62 6.96 -0.46
C ARG A 188 -18.02 6.66 -1.03
N LYS A 189 -18.54 7.50 -1.92
CA LYS A 189 -19.84 7.27 -2.58
C LYS A 189 -19.82 6.05 -3.51
N ILE A 190 -18.71 5.84 -4.22
CA ILE A 190 -18.54 4.64 -5.05
C ILE A 190 -18.52 3.40 -4.17
N TYR A 191 -17.78 3.42 -3.07
CA TYR A 191 -17.79 2.32 -2.10
C TYR A 191 -19.20 2.00 -1.60
N GLU A 192 -19.95 3.03 -1.19
CA GLU A 192 -21.31 2.89 -0.68
C GLU A 192 -22.31 2.32 -1.70
N LEU A 193 -22.08 2.52 -3.02
CA LEU A 193 -22.91 1.91 -4.07
C LEU A 193 -22.84 0.37 -4.09
N GLY A 194 -21.73 -0.20 -3.68
CA GLY A 194 -21.51 -1.64 -3.74
C GLY A 194 -21.54 -2.35 -2.39
N ILE A 195 -21.77 -1.64 -1.29
CA ILE A 195 -21.59 -2.17 0.07
C ILE A 195 -22.45 -3.40 0.37
N GLU A 196 -23.66 -3.46 -0.19
CA GLU A 196 -24.62 -4.55 0.06
C GLU A 196 -24.20 -5.87 -0.62
N SER A 197 -23.38 -5.80 -1.66
CA SER A 197 -22.90 -6.97 -2.40
C SER A 197 -21.56 -7.50 -1.91
N ILE A 198 -20.93 -6.85 -0.92
CA ILE A 198 -19.64 -7.29 -0.35
C ILE A 198 -19.88 -8.52 0.53
N PRO A 199 -19.31 -9.70 0.20
CA PRO A 199 -19.65 -10.94 0.91
C PRO A 199 -18.95 -11.10 2.26
N SER A 200 -17.86 -10.37 2.50
CA SER A 200 -17.06 -10.49 3.72
C SER A 200 -16.41 -9.18 4.16
N GLU A 201 -16.49 -8.90 5.45
CA GLU A 201 -15.78 -7.79 6.09
C GLU A 201 -14.26 -7.95 6.05
N SER A 202 -13.75 -9.18 5.96
CA SER A 202 -12.31 -9.46 5.94
C SER A 202 -11.63 -9.17 4.60
N GLU A 203 -12.37 -8.83 3.57
CA GLU A 203 -11.81 -8.47 2.26
C GLU A 203 -11.06 -7.14 2.31
N CYS A 204 -9.98 -7.02 1.53
CA CYS A 204 -9.21 -5.78 1.50
C CYS A 204 -10.02 -4.64 0.86
N TYR A 205 -9.82 -3.41 1.34
CA TYR A 205 -10.55 -2.25 0.87
C TYR A 205 -10.50 -2.04 -0.66
N PRO A 206 -9.34 -2.23 -1.34
CA PRO A 206 -9.29 -2.17 -2.80
C PRO A 206 -10.24 -3.15 -3.51
N ALA A 207 -10.44 -4.33 -2.96
CA ALA A 207 -11.41 -5.31 -3.50
C ALA A 207 -12.85 -4.86 -3.25
N LYS A 208 -13.17 -4.37 -2.06
CA LYS A 208 -14.51 -3.85 -1.72
C LYS A 208 -14.94 -2.72 -2.66
N LEU A 209 -14.02 -1.87 -3.10
CA LEU A 209 -14.29 -0.82 -4.08
C LEU A 209 -14.79 -1.36 -5.44
N ALA A 210 -14.38 -2.57 -5.83
CA ALA A 210 -14.78 -3.17 -7.12
C ALA A 210 -16.29 -3.32 -7.25
N HIS A 211 -16.98 -3.67 -6.17
CA HIS A 211 -18.45 -3.76 -6.14
C HIS A 211 -19.10 -2.45 -6.56
N GLY A 212 -18.69 -1.34 -5.96
CA GLY A 212 -19.23 -0.02 -6.27
C GLY A 212 -18.92 0.43 -7.69
N HIS A 213 -17.75 0.12 -8.23
CA HIS A 213 -17.39 0.48 -9.61
C HIS A 213 -18.21 -0.29 -10.64
N VAL A 214 -18.44 -1.59 -10.42
CA VAL A 214 -19.30 -2.39 -11.32
C VAL A 214 -20.74 -1.92 -11.22
N THR A 215 -21.29 -1.73 -10.03
CA THR A 215 -22.63 -1.18 -9.82
C THR A 215 -22.80 0.19 -10.47
N TRP A 216 -21.76 1.04 -10.41
CA TRP A 216 -21.79 2.34 -11.10
C TRP A 216 -21.93 2.18 -12.62
N LEU A 217 -21.16 1.30 -13.24
CA LEU A 217 -21.25 1.02 -14.68
C LEU A 217 -22.67 0.56 -15.07
N ILE A 218 -23.25 -0.35 -14.32
CA ILE A 218 -24.60 -0.87 -14.55
C ILE A 218 -25.63 0.26 -14.45
N ARG A 219 -25.59 1.07 -13.38
CA ARG A 219 -26.51 2.19 -13.16
C ARG A 219 -26.39 3.31 -14.19
N ASN A 220 -25.23 3.41 -14.88
CA ASN A 220 -25.04 4.33 -16.00
C ASN A 220 -25.35 3.71 -17.37
N GLY A 221 -26.07 2.57 -17.40
CA GLY A 221 -26.63 1.98 -18.62
C GLY A 221 -25.62 1.18 -19.45
N VAL A 222 -24.43 0.91 -18.95
CA VAL A 222 -23.43 0.10 -19.66
C VAL A 222 -23.89 -1.36 -19.67
N LYS A 223 -24.04 -1.93 -20.86
CA LYS A 223 -24.57 -3.29 -21.05
C LYS A 223 -23.49 -4.35 -21.26
N PHE A 224 -22.30 -3.97 -21.69
CA PHE A 224 -21.16 -4.85 -21.81
C PHE A 224 -20.06 -4.38 -20.85
N ILE A 225 -19.76 -5.19 -19.84
CA ILE A 225 -18.73 -4.92 -18.82
C ILE A 225 -17.64 -5.97 -18.94
N PHE A 226 -16.40 -5.52 -19.02
CA PHE A 226 -15.21 -6.38 -19.11
C PHE A 226 -14.34 -6.18 -17.87
N TYR A 227 -14.20 -7.27 -17.11
CA TYR A 227 -13.35 -7.31 -15.91
C TYR A 227 -12.64 -8.66 -15.81
N PRO A 228 -11.47 -8.82 -16.46
CA PRO A 228 -10.77 -10.12 -16.50
C PRO A 228 -10.16 -10.50 -15.16
N CYS A 229 -10.06 -11.80 -14.94
CA CYS A 229 -9.25 -12.44 -13.92
C CYS A 229 -7.81 -12.58 -14.40
N ILE A 230 -6.84 -12.04 -13.67
CA ILE A 230 -5.43 -12.02 -14.10
C ILE A 230 -4.56 -12.82 -13.12
N PRO A 231 -4.30 -14.11 -13.36
CA PRO A 231 -3.44 -14.92 -12.50
C PRO A 231 -1.95 -14.58 -12.62
N TYR A 232 -1.48 -14.19 -13.81
CA TYR A 232 -0.08 -13.91 -14.10
C TYR A 232 0.08 -12.54 -14.73
N GLU A 233 1.04 -11.77 -14.22
CA GLU A 233 1.52 -10.54 -14.84
C GLU A 233 2.74 -10.78 -15.73
N ARG A 234 3.25 -9.74 -16.39
CA ARG A 234 4.51 -9.83 -17.13
C ARG A 234 5.65 -10.16 -16.16
N ASN A 235 6.55 -11.04 -16.59
CA ASN A 235 7.72 -11.35 -15.78
C ASN A 235 8.78 -10.23 -15.92
N GLU A 236 8.80 -9.30 -14.97
CA GLU A 236 9.81 -8.22 -14.90
C GLU A 236 11.10 -8.67 -14.21
N PHE A 237 11.05 -9.76 -13.45
CA PHE A 237 12.17 -10.29 -12.67
C PHE A 237 12.38 -11.76 -12.97
N PRO A 238 13.16 -12.09 -14.03
CA PRO A 238 13.36 -13.49 -14.46
C PRO A 238 13.96 -14.39 -13.37
N ASP A 239 14.71 -13.82 -12.43
CA ASP A 239 15.31 -14.54 -11.30
C ASP A 239 14.33 -14.80 -10.15
N ALA A 240 13.13 -14.22 -10.17
CA ALA A 240 12.08 -14.51 -9.21
C ALA A 240 11.48 -15.91 -9.46
N VAL A 241 10.97 -16.54 -8.40
CA VAL A 241 10.41 -17.90 -8.49
C VAL A 241 9.18 -17.93 -9.41
N ASN A 242 8.35 -16.88 -9.37
CA ASN A 242 7.16 -16.74 -10.21
C ASN A 242 6.71 -15.28 -10.31
N HIS A 243 5.64 -15.02 -11.10
CA HIS A 243 5.09 -13.69 -11.34
C HIS A 243 3.55 -13.66 -11.20
N TYR A 244 3.04 -14.33 -10.16
CA TYR A 244 1.61 -14.36 -9.84
C TYR A 244 1.08 -13.00 -9.39
N ASN A 245 -0.23 -12.81 -9.58
CA ASN A 245 -1.00 -11.86 -8.82
C ASN A 245 -1.42 -12.43 -7.45
N CYS A 246 -1.85 -11.56 -6.54
CA CYS A 246 -2.46 -12.01 -5.29
C CYS A 246 -3.80 -12.72 -5.59
N PRO A 247 -4.29 -13.61 -4.70
CA PRO A 247 -5.54 -14.36 -4.92
C PRO A 247 -6.74 -13.46 -5.23
N ILE A 248 -6.82 -12.28 -4.60
CA ILE A 248 -7.89 -11.31 -4.85
C ILE A 248 -7.84 -10.80 -6.29
N VAL A 249 -6.71 -10.28 -6.75
CA VAL A 249 -6.58 -9.78 -8.13
C VAL A 249 -6.83 -10.91 -9.14
N THR A 250 -6.38 -12.13 -8.82
CA THR A 250 -6.52 -13.30 -9.69
C THR A 250 -7.98 -13.65 -10.00
N SER A 251 -8.89 -13.52 -9.03
CA SER A 251 -10.23 -14.11 -9.18
C SER A 251 -11.39 -13.24 -8.68
N TYR A 252 -11.14 -11.98 -8.31
CA TYR A 252 -12.20 -11.15 -7.70
C TYR A 252 -13.35 -10.82 -8.66
N ALA A 253 -13.10 -10.83 -9.96
CA ALA A 253 -14.17 -10.67 -10.95
C ALA A 253 -15.21 -11.82 -10.89
N GLU A 254 -14.81 -13.04 -10.50
CA GLU A 254 -15.76 -14.14 -10.21
C GLU A 254 -16.56 -13.87 -8.93
N ASN A 255 -15.94 -13.27 -7.93
CA ASN A 255 -16.65 -12.86 -6.71
C ASN A 255 -17.72 -11.80 -7.05
N ILE A 256 -17.36 -10.77 -7.83
CA ILE A 256 -18.30 -9.75 -8.31
C ILE A 256 -19.47 -10.38 -9.05
N LYS A 257 -19.20 -11.28 -10.01
CA LYS A 257 -20.22 -11.95 -10.82
C LYS A 257 -21.26 -12.70 -9.98
N ASN A 258 -20.83 -13.28 -8.86
CA ASN A 258 -21.69 -14.09 -8.02
C ASN A 258 -22.40 -13.32 -6.89
N ASN A 259 -22.02 -12.05 -6.63
CA ASN A 259 -22.54 -11.30 -5.50
C ASN A 259 -23.22 -9.97 -5.90
N VAL A 260 -23.09 -9.52 -7.14
CA VAL A 260 -23.79 -8.33 -7.65
C VAL A 260 -25.04 -8.78 -8.39
N ASP A 261 -26.19 -8.71 -7.75
CA ASP A 261 -27.46 -9.24 -8.26
C ASP A 261 -27.88 -8.65 -9.61
N GLU A 262 -27.58 -7.40 -9.87
CA GLU A 262 -27.88 -6.73 -11.13
C GLU A 262 -27.20 -7.39 -12.36
N LEU A 263 -26.12 -8.15 -12.16
CA LEU A 263 -25.46 -8.92 -13.22
C LEU A 263 -26.26 -10.14 -13.68
N ASN A 264 -27.33 -10.52 -12.97
CA ASN A 264 -28.25 -11.55 -13.40
C ASN A 264 -29.25 -11.05 -14.47
N ASP A 265 -29.31 -9.73 -14.74
CA ASP A 265 -30.12 -9.17 -15.83
C ASP A 265 -29.58 -9.68 -17.19
N PRO A 266 -30.37 -10.43 -17.99
CA PRO A 266 -29.93 -10.96 -19.28
C PRO A 266 -29.54 -9.90 -20.30
N SER A 267 -29.90 -8.64 -20.08
CA SER A 267 -29.50 -7.51 -20.92
C SER A 267 -28.08 -7.03 -20.65
N ILE A 268 -27.44 -7.53 -19.59
CA ILE A 268 -26.08 -7.18 -19.19
C ILE A 268 -25.14 -8.35 -19.51
N THR A 269 -24.11 -8.06 -20.27
CA THR A 269 -23.01 -9.01 -20.55
C THR A 269 -21.83 -8.67 -19.66
N PHE A 270 -21.57 -9.51 -18.66
CA PHE A 270 -20.36 -9.41 -17.82
C PHE A 270 -19.34 -10.46 -18.25
N ARG A 271 -18.22 -10.01 -18.82
CA ARG A 271 -17.11 -10.89 -19.22
C ARG A 271 -15.95 -10.77 -18.26
N ASN A 272 -15.59 -11.90 -17.68
CA ASN A 272 -14.52 -12.02 -16.68
C ASN A 272 -13.58 -13.20 -16.97
N PRO A 273 -13.01 -13.30 -18.20
CA PRO A 273 -12.16 -14.41 -18.57
C PRO A 273 -10.87 -14.44 -17.74
N PHE A 274 -10.32 -15.65 -17.56
CA PHE A 274 -8.97 -15.82 -17.03
C PHE A 274 -7.95 -15.57 -18.13
N LEU A 275 -7.15 -14.52 -17.97
CA LEU A 275 -6.18 -14.04 -18.94
C LEU A 275 -4.82 -13.84 -18.26
N ALA A 276 -3.75 -14.31 -18.90
CA ALA A 276 -2.39 -14.22 -18.36
C ALA A 276 -1.54 -13.26 -19.21
N PHE A 277 -0.87 -12.32 -18.56
CA PHE A 277 0.09 -11.41 -19.21
C PHE A 277 1.50 -12.01 -19.31
N THR A 278 1.64 -13.33 -19.28
CA THR A 278 2.93 -14.03 -19.34
C THR A 278 3.73 -13.68 -20.59
N SER A 279 3.08 -13.67 -21.75
CA SER A 279 3.63 -13.20 -23.01
C SER A 279 2.54 -12.66 -23.91
N GLU A 280 2.93 -11.82 -24.88
CA GLU A 280 2.03 -11.28 -25.89
C GLU A 280 1.32 -12.40 -26.67
N GLU A 281 2.05 -13.45 -27.06
CA GLU A 281 1.51 -14.57 -27.83
C GLU A 281 0.42 -15.33 -27.06
N ILE A 282 0.69 -15.68 -25.79
CA ILE A 282 -0.26 -16.41 -24.95
C ILE A 282 -1.54 -15.59 -24.75
N LEU A 283 -1.38 -14.31 -24.41
CA LEU A 283 -2.53 -13.42 -24.19
C LEU A 283 -3.34 -13.23 -25.48
N THR A 284 -2.66 -12.98 -26.61
CA THR A 284 -3.29 -12.75 -27.91
C THR A 284 -4.09 -13.97 -28.37
N ASN A 285 -3.52 -15.17 -28.26
CA ASN A 285 -4.23 -16.40 -28.64
C ASN A 285 -5.49 -16.59 -27.80
N ARG A 286 -5.40 -16.33 -26.49
CA ARG A 286 -6.57 -16.41 -25.61
C ARG A 286 -7.62 -15.34 -25.92
N LEU A 287 -7.22 -14.12 -26.28
CA LEU A 287 -8.14 -13.06 -26.71
C LEU A 287 -8.88 -13.40 -28.01
N VAL A 288 -8.22 -14.08 -28.94
CA VAL A 288 -8.89 -14.57 -30.17
C VAL A 288 -10.00 -15.57 -29.83
N GLU A 289 -9.78 -16.46 -28.85
CA GLU A 289 -10.81 -17.39 -28.38
C GLU A 289 -11.95 -16.68 -27.65
N GLU A 290 -11.65 -15.64 -26.88
CA GLU A 290 -12.64 -14.87 -26.11
C GLU A 290 -13.53 -13.98 -27.01
N PHE A 291 -13.05 -13.58 -28.18
CA PHE A 291 -13.79 -12.73 -29.11
C PHE A 291 -14.01 -13.42 -30.48
N PRO A 292 -14.74 -14.57 -30.51
CA PRO A 292 -14.91 -15.37 -31.73
C PRO A 292 -15.70 -14.65 -32.84
N ASP A 293 -16.51 -13.66 -32.46
CA ASP A 293 -17.32 -12.86 -33.41
C ASP A 293 -16.51 -11.75 -34.10
N ILE A 294 -15.23 -11.58 -33.73
CA ILE A 294 -14.32 -10.60 -34.32
C ILE A 294 -13.25 -11.34 -35.13
N PRO A 295 -12.94 -10.89 -36.37
CA PRO A 295 -11.88 -11.53 -37.15
C PRO A 295 -10.57 -11.64 -36.37
N ALA A 296 -9.98 -12.84 -36.33
CA ALA A 296 -8.77 -13.09 -35.55
C ALA A 296 -7.61 -12.14 -35.91
N ALA A 297 -7.53 -11.69 -37.16
CA ALA A 297 -6.51 -10.71 -37.59
C ALA A 297 -6.71 -9.34 -36.91
N GLU A 298 -7.95 -8.89 -36.72
CA GLU A 298 -8.25 -7.63 -36.01
C GLU A 298 -7.90 -7.76 -34.53
N VAL A 299 -8.28 -8.89 -33.89
CA VAL A 299 -7.97 -9.14 -32.47
C VAL A 299 -6.46 -9.15 -32.26
N LYS A 300 -5.71 -9.84 -33.13
CA LYS A 300 -4.24 -9.89 -33.06
C LYS A 300 -3.60 -8.52 -33.24
N ALA A 301 -4.05 -7.74 -34.22
CA ALA A 301 -3.54 -6.39 -34.44
C ALA A 301 -3.84 -5.45 -33.25
N ALA A 302 -5.04 -5.54 -32.67
CA ALA A 302 -5.43 -4.77 -31.51
C ALA A 302 -4.62 -5.16 -30.25
N ALA A 303 -4.40 -6.46 -30.03
CA ALA A 303 -3.61 -6.97 -28.94
C ALA A 303 -2.14 -6.52 -29.03
N HIS A 304 -1.56 -6.56 -30.24
CA HIS A 304 -0.19 -6.10 -30.46
C HIS A 304 -0.02 -4.62 -30.10
N LYS A 305 -0.87 -3.74 -30.62
CA LYS A 305 -0.84 -2.31 -30.27
C LYS A 305 -1.05 -2.06 -28.78
N ALA A 306 -1.94 -2.83 -28.16
CA ALA A 306 -2.20 -2.73 -26.73
C ALA A 306 -0.97 -3.15 -25.89
N TRP A 307 -0.24 -4.16 -26.36
CA TRP A 307 1.02 -4.60 -25.73
C TRP A 307 2.12 -3.56 -25.84
N GLU A 308 2.23 -2.92 -27.03
CA GLU A 308 3.16 -1.81 -27.24
C GLU A 308 2.85 -0.62 -26.33
N GLU A 309 1.56 -0.24 -26.21
CA GLU A 309 1.16 0.88 -25.31
C GLU A 309 1.45 0.55 -23.85
N LEU A 310 1.16 -0.67 -23.40
CA LEU A 310 1.49 -1.07 -22.03
C LEU A 310 3.00 -0.98 -21.77
N ALA A 311 3.83 -1.41 -22.72
CA ALA A 311 5.28 -1.30 -22.63
C ALA A 311 5.76 0.16 -22.62
N ALA A 312 5.14 1.02 -23.44
CA ALA A 312 5.42 2.45 -23.47
C ALA A 312 5.09 3.14 -22.14
N VAL A 313 3.97 2.79 -21.51
CA VAL A 313 3.59 3.32 -20.18
C VAL A 313 4.63 2.94 -19.13
N HIS A 314 5.07 1.68 -19.10
CA HIS A 314 6.10 1.24 -18.14
C HIS A 314 7.41 2.00 -18.34
N THR A 315 7.86 2.13 -19.59
CA THR A 315 9.08 2.87 -19.94
C THR A 315 8.97 4.34 -19.54
N ASP A 316 7.81 4.96 -19.74
CA ASP A 316 7.57 6.35 -19.38
C ASP A 316 7.63 6.59 -17.86
N ILE A 317 7.04 5.68 -17.07
CA ILE A 317 7.09 5.74 -15.60
C ILE A 317 8.54 5.58 -15.09
N GLN A 318 9.30 4.64 -15.64
CA GLN A 318 10.70 4.41 -15.32
C GLN A 318 11.55 5.65 -15.64
N LYS A 319 11.40 6.18 -16.85
CA LYS A 319 12.08 7.42 -17.26
C LYS A 319 11.73 8.59 -16.33
N LYS A 320 10.45 8.72 -15.94
CA LYS A 320 10.04 9.77 -15.00
C LYS A 320 10.65 9.58 -13.62
N GLY A 321 10.87 8.34 -13.19
CA GLY A 321 11.65 8.00 -12.01
C GLY A 321 13.09 8.50 -12.11
N GLU A 322 13.77 8.20 -13.20
CA GLU A 322 15.16 8.66 -13.44
C GLU A 322 15.29 10.18 -13.52
N GLU A 323 14.35 10.85 -14.21
CA GLU A 323 14.27 12.34 -14.23
C GLU A 323 14.12 12.90 -12.81
N THR A 324 13.31 12.24 -11.97
CA THR A 324 13.10 12.67 -10.58
C THR A 324 14.33 12.40 -9.71
N LEU A 325 15.08 11.32 -9.95
CA LEU A 325 16.37 11.09 -9.29
C LEU A 325 17.39 12.16 -9.65
N GLN A 326 17.43 12.60 -10.92
CA GLN A 326 18.27 13.69 -11.34
C GLN A 326 17.85 15.01 -10.67
N TYR A 327 16.54 15.28 -10.56
CA TYR A 327 16.03 16.44 -9.81
C TYR A 327 16.50 16.45 -8.35
N LEU A 328 16.53 15.29 -7.65
CA LEU A 328 17.06 15.21 -6.29
C LEU A 328 18.53 15.63 -6.23
N LYS A 329 19.34 15.15 -7.18
CA LYS A 329 20.76 15.46 -7.28
C LYS A 329 21.01 16.94 -7.51
N GLU A 330 20.23 17.57 -8.38
CA GLU A 330 20.36 18.99 -8.74
C GLU A 330 19.91 19.94 -7.61
N THR A 331 18.87 19.54 -6.88
CA THR A 331 18.27 20.39 -5.85
C THR A 331 18.74 20.09 -4.43
N GLY A 332 19.49 19.02 -4.22
CA GLY A 332 19.86 18.52 -2.87
C GLY A 332 18.66 18.08 -2.03
N ARG A 333 17.48 17.89 -2.65
CA ARG A 333 16.27 17.44 -1.96
C ARG A 333 16.31 15.93 -1.74
N ARG A 334 15.44 15.48 -0.88
CA ARG A 334 15.24 14.04 -0.61
C ARG A 334 14.00 13.52 -1.34
N GLY A 335 14.01 12.21 -1.59
CA GLY A 335 12.86 11.48 -2.10
C GLY A 335 12.40 10.37 -1.15
N ILE A 336 11.14 10.02 -1.26
CA ILE A 336 10.56 8.84 -0.61
C ILE A 336 9.95 7.96 -1.69
N VAL A 337 10.38 6.69 -1.75
CA VAL A 337 9.67 5.66 -2.48
C VAL A 337 8.50 5.23 -1.61
N LEU A 338 7.30 5.64 -2.01
CA LEU A 338 6.06 5.22 -1.37
C LEU A 338 5.63 3.90 -2.03
N ALA A 339 6.14 2.81 -1.49
CA ALA A 339 6.01 1.48 -2.08
C ALA A 339 4.66 0.84 -1.73
N GLY A 340 4.06 0.18 -2.71
CA GLY A 340 2.76 -0.45 -2.53
C GLY A 340 2.40 -1.42 -3.66
N ARG A 341 1.12 -1.53 -3.94
CA ARG A 341 0.55 -2.23 -5.09
C ARG A 341 0.12 -1.21 -6.14
N PRO A 342 -0.08 -1.58 -7.40
CA PRO A 342 -0.55 -0.67 -8.43
C PRO A 342 -1.78 0.15 -8.02
N TYR A 343 -2.76 -0.48 -7.41
CA TYR A 343 -3.99 0.16 -6.95
C TYR A 343 -3.81 1.12 -5.76
N HIS A 344 -2.64 1.17 -5.11
CA HIS A 344 -2.36 2.14 -4.06
C HIS A 344 -2.20 3.58 -4.59
N ILE A 345 -2.15 3.78 -5.91
CA ILE A 345 -2.21 5.13 -6.49
C ILE A 345 -3.64 5.69 -6.54
N ASP A 346 -4.66 4.90 -6.18
CA ASP A 346 -6.03 5.38 -6.07
C ASP A 346 -6.16 6.41 -4.93
N PRO A 347 -6.71 7.62 -5.20
CA PRO A 347 -6.87 8.66 -4.18
C PRO A 347 -7.71 8.26 -2.97
N GLU A 348 -8.70 7.38 -3.14
CA GLU A 348 -9.51 6.87 -2.03
C GLU A 348 -8.74 5.86 -1.18
N ILE A 349 -7.81 5.10 -1.78
CA ILE A 349 -7.00 4.11 -1.07
C ILE A 349 -5.84 4.77 -0.31
N HIS A 350 -5.08 5.66 -0.95
CA HIS A 350 -3.92 6.30 -0.29
C HIS A 350 -4.28 7.54 0.54
N HIS A 351 -5.54 8.01 0.50
CA HIS A 351 -6.08 9.09 1.33
C HIS A 351 -5.31 10.42 1.29
N GLY A 352 -4.47 10.68 0.27
CA GLY A 352 -3.65 11.89 0.17
C GLY A 352 -2.29 11.80 0.88
N ILE A 353 -1.82 10.61 1.23
CA ILE A 353 -0.47 10.40 1.80
C ILE A 353 0.64 10.94 0.87
N PRO A 354 0.61 10.74 -0.47
CA PRO A 354 1.61 11.31 -1.37
C PRO A 354 1.69 12.84 -1.28
N ASP A 355 0.54 13.51 -1.30
CA ASP A 355 0.48 14.98 -1.16
C ASP A 355 1.01 15.45 0.21
N MET A 356 0.74 14.67 1.26
CA MET A 356 1.26 14.96 2.59
C MET A 356 2.80 14.89 2.62
N ILE A 357 3.40 13.84 2.07
CA ILE A 357 4.87 13.71 1.96
C ILE A 357 5.44 14.86 1.14
N ASN A 358 4.82 15.16 0.00
CA ASN A 358 5.25 16.23 -0.90
C ASN A 358 5.18 17.61 -0.22
N SER A 359 4.20 17.84 0.70
CA SER A 359 4.07 19.08 1.47
C SER A 359 5.25 19.35 2.42
N TYR A 360 6.04 18.33 2.74
CA TYR A 360 7.27 18.46 3.54
C TYR A 360 8.51 18.78 2.68
N GLY A 361 8.35 19.04 1.39
CA GLY A 361 9.45 19.34 0.49
C GLY A 361 10.17 18.10 -0.06
N ILE A 362 9.54 16.94 0.00
CA ILE A 362 10.11 15.63 -0.36
C ILE A 362 9.43 15.14 -1.65
N ALA A 363 10.23 14.70 -2.63
CA ALA A 363 9.71 14.09 -3.85
C ALA A 363 9.15 12.69 -3.55
N VAL A 364 8.06 12.31 -4.23
CA VAL A 364 7.40 11.03 -4.05
C VAL A 364 7.56 10.17 -5.29
N PHE A 365 8.10 8.98 -5.11
CA PHE A 365 8.28 7.97 -6.14
C PHE A 365 7.27 6.84 -5.95
N THR A 366 6.90 6.17 -7.05
CA THR A 366 6.26 4.85 -7.02
C THR A 366 7.33 3.76 -7.02
N GLU A 367 6.99 2.54 -6.59
CA GLU A 367 7.96 1.43 -6.58
C GLU A 367 8.45 1.07 -7.99
N ASP A 368 7.57 1.10 -9.00
CA ASP A 368 7.90 0.75 -10.38
C ASP A 368 8.75 1.82 -11.09
N SER A 369 8.72 3.05 -10.59
CA SER A 369 9.58 4.12 -11.13
C SER A 369 11.07 3.93 -10.86
N VAL A 370 11.43 3.03 -9.93
CA VAL A 370 12.82 2.79 -9.51
C VAL A 370 13.21 1.31 -9.40
N ALA A 371 12.24 0.39 -9.43
CA ALA A 371 12.51 -1.03 -9.23
C ALA A 371 13.48 -1.63 -10.28
N HIS A 372 13.43 -1.15 -11.53
CA HIS A 372 14.32 -1.57 -12.60
C HIS A 372 15.80 -1.24 -12.35
N LEU A 373 16.09 -0.31 -11.43
CA LEU A 373 17.44 0.09 -11.02
C LEU A 373 17.97 -0.75 -9.85
N GLY A 374 17.11 -1.56 -9.22
CA GLY A 374 17.48 -2.43 -8.14
C GLY A 374 17.96 -3.79 -8.64
N HIS A 375 19.06 -4.29 -8.08
CA HIS A 375 19.54 -5.65 -8.31
C HIS A 375 19.46 -6.43 -7.01
N LEU A 376 18.44 -7.29 -6.89
CA LEU A 376 18.20 -8.08 -5.70
C LEU A 376 18.88 -9.45 -5.83
N GLU A 377 19.82 -9.73 -4.94
CA GLU A 377 20.44 -11.04 -4.84
C GLU A 377 19.45 -12.08 -4.30
N ARG A 378 19.38 -13.25 -4.96
CA ARG A 378 18.53 -14.37 -4.58
C ARG A 378 19.38 -15.59 -4.20
N PRO A 379 18.89 -16.50 -3.35
CA PRO A 379 17.54 -16.55 -2.75
C PRO A 379 17.36 -15.54 -1.61
N ILE A 380 16.16 -14.96 -1.53
CA ILE A 380 15.70 -14.18 -0.39
C ILE A 380 14.99 -15.11 0.62
N ARG A 381 14.68 -14.62 1.82
CA ARG A 381 14.07 -15.43 2.89
C ARG A 381 12.73 -16.04 2.48
N VAL A 382 11.90 -15.27 1.78
CA VAL A 382 10.58 -15.73 1.33
C VAL A 382 10.63 -16.33 -0.07
N ASN A 383 9.59 -17.08 -0.44
CA ASN A 383 9.38 -17.48 -1.83
C ASN A 383 8.89 -16.28 -2.63
N ASP A 384 9.73 -15.78 -3.52
CA ASP A 384 9.49 -14.60 -4.35
C ASP A 384 8.64 -15.00 -5.57
N GLN A 385 7.33 -15.13 -5.36
CA GLN A 385 6.42 -15.67 -6.37
C GLN A 385 5.35 -14.68 -6.86
N TRP A 386 5.23 -13.51 -6.24
CA TRP A 386 4.24 -12.51 -6.62
C TRP A 386 4.91 -11.32 -7.28
N MET A 387 4.46 -10.97 -8.48
CA MET A 387 5.06 -9.95 -9.32
C MET A 387 5.26 -8.61 -8.60
N TYR A 388 4.21 -8.09 -7.99
CA TYR A 388 4.28 -6.78 -7.33
C TYR A 388 5.08 -6.80 -6.02
N HIS A 389 5.26 -7.96 -5.39
CA HIS A 389 6.15 -8.09 -4.24
C HIS A 389 7.61 -8.09 -4.69
N SER A 390 7.94 -8.80 -5.76
CA SER A 390 9.27 -8.77 -6.37
C SER A 390 9.67 -7.34 -6.77
N ARG A 391 8.72 -6.56 -7.30
CA ARG A 391 8.91 -5.14 -7.61
C ARG A 391 9.21 -4.32 -6.34
N LEU A 392 8.48 -4.54 -5.24
CA LEU A 392 8.76 -3.91 -3.95
C LEU A 392 10.16 -4.23 -3.41
N TYR A 393 10.55 -5.51 -3.46
CA TYR A 393 11.88 -5.95 -3.00
C TYR A 393 13.00 -5.31 -3.80
N SER A 394 12.85 -5.25 -5.12
CA SER A 394 13.82 -4.60 -5.99
C SER A 394 13.92 -3.10 -5.72
N ALA A 395 12.78 -2.41 -5.56
CA ALA A 395 12.75 -0.99 -5.19
C ALA A 395 13.40 -0.75 -3.82
N ALA A 396 13.15 -1.60 -2.82
CA ALA A 396 13.77 -1.51 -1.50
C ALA A 396 15.30 -1.69 -1.58
N ASN A 397 15.76 -2.64 -2.39
CA ASN A 397 17.19 -2.85 -2.63
C ASN A 397 17.83 -1.63 -3.29
N PHE A 398 17.17 -1.00 -4.27
CA PHE A 398 17.67 0.25 -4.86
C PHE A 398 17.75 1.38 -3.83
N VAL A 399 16.70 1.59 -3.01
CA VAL A 399 16.70 2.61 -1.94
C VAL A 399 17.87 2.40 -0.98
N LYS A 400 18.22 1.15 -0.67
CA LYS A 400 19.34 0.80 0.18
C LYS A 400 20.66 1.42 -0.30
N THR A 401 20.86 1.52 -1.61
CA THR A 401 22.10 2.02 -2.23
C THR A 401 22.20 3.55 -2.28
N ARG A 402 21.12 4.30 -1.95
CA ARG A 402 21.04 5.75 -2.14
C ARG A 402 20.87 6.48 -0.82
N GLU A 403 21.69 7.51 -0.58
CA GLU A 403 21.60 8.33 0.63
C GLU A 403 20.41 9.30 0.63
N ASP A 404 20.00 9.77 -0.55
CA ASP A 404 18.93 10.76 -0.75
C ASP A 404 17.53 10.18 -0.86
N LEU A 405 17.38 8.83 -0.85
CA LEU A 405 16.10 8.13 -0.88
C LEU A 405 15.82 7.40 0.44
N ASP A 406 14.56 7.38 0.82
CA ASP A 406 14.01 6.54 1.90
C ASP A 406 12.77 5.80 1.38
N LEU A 407 12.31 4.78 2.13
CA LEU A 407 11.15 3.98 1.74
C LEU A 407 10.06 4.05 2.83
N ILE A 408 8.85 4.28 2.38
CA ILE A 408 7.63 4.08 3.17
C ILE A 408 6.80 3.03 2.44
N GLN A 409 6.42 1.95 3.13
CA GLN A 409 5.54 0.94 2.58
C GLN A 409 4.08 1.20 2.97
N LEU A 410 3.20 1.24 1.97
CA LEU A 410 1.77 1.17 2.17
C LEU A 410 1.35 -0.28 2.33
N ASN A 411 0.62 -0.58 3.38
CA ASN A 411 0.18 -1.90 3.74
C ASN A 411 -1.34 -1.86 3.95
N SER A 412 -2.08 -2.65 3.18
CA SER A 412 -3.52 -2.77 3.37
C SER A 412 -3.83 -3.57 4.63
N PHE A 413 -4.68 -3.03 5.49
CA PHE A 413 -5.15 -3.75 6.66
C PHE A 413 -5.88 -5.04 6.24
N GLY A 414 -5.61 -6.14 6.91
CA GLY A 414 -6.18 -7.46 6.56
C GLY A 414 -5.49 -8.19 5.39
N CYS A 415 -4.49 -7.58 4.72
CA CYS A 415 -3.74 -8.26 3.66
C CYS A 415 -2.72 -9.26 4.24
N GLY A 416 -3.01 -10.56 4.14
CA GLY A 416 -2.10 -11.61 4.63
C GLY A 416 -0.76 -11.64 3.88
N LEU A 417 -0.74 -11.33 2.59
CA LEU A 417 0.50 -11.26 1.81
C LEU A 417 1.40 -10.11 2.26
N ASP A 418 0.82 -8.99 2.67
CA ASP A 418 1.60 -7.86 3.17
C ASP A 418 2.30 -8.16 4.50
N ALA A 419 1.78 -9.09 5.30
CA ALA A 419 2.46 -9.52 6.53
C ALA A 419 3.84 -10.12 6.23
N VAL A 420 3.95 -10.91 5.15
CA VAL A 420 5.23 -11.48 4.68
C VAL A 420 6.09 -10.42 4.00
N THR A 421 5.49 -9.60 3.15
CA THR A 421 6.21 -8.57 2.37
C THR A 421 6.84 -7.51 3.27
N THR A 422 6.17 -7.11 4.36
CA THR A 422 6.72 -6.13 5.31
C THR A 422 7.97 -6.64 5.99
N ASP A 423 8.02 -7.90 6.36
CA ASP A 423 9.19 -8.50 7.01
C ASP A 423 10.37 -8.61 6.03
N GLU A 424 10.11 -9.01 4.77
CA GLU A 424 11.17 -9.10 3.75
C GLU A 424 11.74 -7.71 3.39
N VAL A 425 10.88 -6.71 3.15
CA VAL A 425 11.34 -5.33 2.89
C VAL A 425 12.13 -4.79 4.07
N TYR A 426 11.71 -5.10 5.30
CA TYR A 426 12.47 -4.75 6.48
C TYR A 426 13.87 -5.39 6.46
N GLU A 427 13.98 -6.68 6.17
CA GLU A 427 15.27 -7.39 6.12
C GLU A 427 16.19 -6.81 5.04
N ILE A 428 15.66 -6.52 3.85
CA ILE A 428 16.41 -5.88 2.78
C ILE A 428 16.99 -4.53 3.25
N LEU A 429 16.22 -3.74 3.99
CA LEU A 429 16.64 -2.42 4.45
C LEU A 429 17.48 -2.47 5.73
N ASP A 430 17.31 -3.48 6.59
CA ASP A 430 18.00 -3.59 7.89
C ASP A 430 19.52 -3.74 7.71
N GLY A 431 19.97 -4.39 6.63
CA GLY A 431 21.40 -4.44 6.23
C GLY A 431 21.97 -3.10 5.76
N SER A 432 21.23 -2.00 5.94
CA SER A 432 21.63 -0.65 5.55
C SER A 432 21.28 0.36 6.64
N ASP A 433 21.67 1.59 6.41
CA ASP A 433 21.35 2.70 7.31
C ASP A 433 19.91 3.24 7.18
N LYS A 434 19.01 2.54 6.48
CA LYS A 434 17.65 2.98 6.22
C LYS A 434 16.71 2.70 7.39
N ILE A 435 15.75 3.60 7.56
CA ILE A 435 14.71 3.47 8.58
C ILE A 435 13.45 2.97 7.90
N TYR A 436 13.13 1.69 8.09
CA TYR A 436 11.90 1.14 7.55
C TYR A 436 10.66 1.75 8.23
N THR A 437 9.74 2.22 7.40
CA THR A 437 8.47 2.78 7.86
C THR A 437 7.31 2.14 7.10
N CYS A 438 6.37 1.55 7.83
CA CYS A 438 5.15 0.99 7.27
C CYS A 438 3.94 1.84 7.69
N LEU A 439 3.10 2.21 6.72
CA LEU A 439 1.82 2.87 6.94
C LEU A 439 0.69 1.91 6.61
N LYS A 440 -0.11 1.59 7.61
CA LYS A 440 -1.33 0.82 7.39
C LYS A 440 -2.42 1.72 6.84
N ILE A 441 -3.02 1.30 5.74
CA ILE A 441 -4.14 1.95 5.08
C ILE A 441 -5.36 1.05 5.12
N ASP A 442 -6.53 1.67 5.28
CA ASP A 442 -7.80 0.99 5.47
C ASP A 442 -8.93 1.87 4.91
N GLU A 443 -10.16 1.35 4.91
CA GLU A 443 -11.37 2.09 4.58
C GLU A 443 -11.65 3.25 5.57
N VAL A 444 -11.10 3.16 6.79
CA VAL A 444 -11.16 4.23 7.79
C VAL A 444 -9.91 5.09 7.72
N ASN A 445 -10.11 6.33 7.31
CA ASN A 445 -9.03 7.27 7.11
C ASN A 445 -8.60 7.95 8.42
N ASN A 446 -7.43 7.59 8.93
CA ASN A 446 -6.80 8.30 10.04
C ASN A 446 -5.43 8.89 9.61
N LEU A 447 -5.47 9.99 8.89
CA LEU A 447 -4.27 10.72 8.48
C LEU A 447 -3.41 11.22 9.65
N GLY A 448 -3.98 11.35 10.85
CA GLY A 448 -3.23 11.73 12.04
C GLY A 448 -2.09 10.76 12.35
N ALA A 449 -2.38 9.45 12.33
CA ALA A 449 -1.38 8.41 12.57
C ALA A 449 -0.30 8.39 11.47
N ALA A 450 -0.70 8.49 10.20
CA ALA A 450 0.21 8.57 9.07
C ALA A 450 1.13 9.80 9.18
N ARG A 451 0.57 10.96 9.51
CA ARG A 451 1.31 12.21 9.71
C ARG A 451 2.37 12.10 10.80
N ILE A 452 2.02 11.51 11.95
CA ILE A 452 2.96 11.32 13.05
C ILE A 452 4.11 10.42 12.61
N ARG A 453 3.83 9.30 11.94
CA ARG A 453 4.85 8.37 11.46
C ARG A 453 5.77 8.99 10.43
N ILE A 454 5.23 9.74 9.46
CA ILE A 454 6.04 10.45 8.44
C ILE A 454 6.92 11.51 9.10
N ARG A 455 6.37 12.31 10.01
CA ARG A 455 7.16 13.33 10.74
C ARG A 455 8.25 12.71 11.61
N SER A 456 7.96 11.59 12.26
CA SER A 456 8.95 10.85 13.04
C SER A 456 10.07 10.31 12.16
N LEU A 457 9.76 9.76 10.98
CA LEU A 457 10.76 9.33 10.00
C LEU A 457 11.64 10.51 9.57
N ILE A 458 11.05 11.64 9.19
CA ILE A 458 11.80 12.84 8.77
C ILE A 458 12.71 13.34 9.89
N ALA A 459 12.22 13.35 11.14
CA ALA A 459 13.01 13.77 12.29
C ALA A 459 14.19 12.81 12.56
N ALA A 460 13.94 11.50 12.47
CA ALA A 460 14.97 10.49 12.66
C ALA A 460 16.06 10.55 11.56
N ILE A 461 15.68 10.78 10.30
CA ILE A 461 16.62 10.98 9.20
C ILE A 461 17.50 12.21 9.47
N ARG A 462 16.91 13.34 9.87
CA ARG A 462 17.65 14.58 10.20
C ARG A 462 18.61 14.38 11.37
N ALA A 463 18.16 13.73 12.44
CA ALA A 463 18.98 13.45 13.60
C ALA A 463 20.18 12.57 13.25
N LYS A 464 19.98 11.57 12.39
CA LYS A 464 21.04 10.69 11.92
C LYS A 464 22.08 11.43 11.06
N GLN A 465 21.62 12.28 10.15
CA GLN A 465 22.51 13.12 9.35
C GLN A 465 23.37 14.05 10.22
N ALA A 466 22.80 14.61 11.30
CA ALA A 466 23.51 15.48 12.22
C ALA A 466 24.58 14.74 13.05
N GLN A 467 24.38 13.45 13.34
CA GLN A 467 25.30 12.67 14.17
C GLN A 467 26.46 12.04 13.41
N ASN A 468 26.44 12.03 12.09
CA ASN A 468 27.45 11.42 11.20
C ASN A 468 27.86 9.97 11.62
N LYS A 469 27.00 9.29 12.37
CA LYS A 469 27.23 7.92 12.86
C LYS A 469 26.76 6.92 11.82
N LYS A 470 27.68 6.26 11.13
CA LYS A 470 27.39 5.00 10.43
C LYS A 470 27.07 3.93 11.49
N ARG A 471 25.92 3.31 11.35
CA ARG A 471 25.54 2.17 12.20
C ARG A 471 26.40 0.99 11.76
N ASN A 472 27.23 0.45 12.66
CA ASN A 472 27.85 -0.85 12.45
C ASN A 472 26.74 -1.89 12.58
N ILE A 473 26.21 -2.33 11.44
CA ILE A 473 25.19 -3.38 11.40
C ILE A 473 25.94 -4.66 11.06
N ASN A 474 25.93 -5.58 12.02
CA ASN A 474 26.15 -6.98 11.69
C ASN A 474 24.89 -7.43 10.94
N PRO A 475 24.97 -7.81 9.67
CA PRO A 475 23.84 -8.41 8.99
C PRO A 475 23.54 -9.71 9.76
N ALA A 476 22.40 -9.75 10.43
CA ALA A 476 21.83 -11.02 10.86
C ALA A 476 21.41 -11.76 9.59
N SER A 477 22.35 -12.36 8.89
CA SER A 477 22.05 -13.29 7.83
C SER A 477 21.42 -14.51 8.50
N ILE A 478 20.11 -14.63 8.38
CA ILE A 478 19.44 -15.90 8.67
C ILE A 478 19.91 -16.83 7.57
N GLU A 479 20.86 -17.69 7.91
CA GLU A 479 21.34 -18.71 7.00
C GLU A 479 20.16 -19.60 6.65
N LYS A 480 19.70 -19.54 5.39
CA LYS A 480 18.57 -20.34 4.91
C LYS A 480 19.02 -21.79 4.85
N ILE A 481 18.61 -22.58 5.84
CA ILE A 481 18.88 -24.02 5.86
C ILE A 481 18.07 -24.67 4.74
N SER A 482 18.75 -25.16 3.71
CA SER A 482 18.11 -25.88 2.60
C SER A 482 17.64 -27.25 3.09
N PHE A 483 16.34 -27.56 2.88
CA PHE A 483 15.80 -28.86 3.21
C PHE A 483 16.37 -29.95 2.27
N THR A 484 17.10 -30.89 2.83
CA THR A 484 17.79 -31.94 2.07
C THR A 484 16.98 -33.24 1.99
N LYS A 485 17.36 -34.12 1.04
CA LYS A 485 16.77 -35.47 0.96
C LYS A 485 16.95 -36.30 2.23
N GLN A 486 18.01 -36.07 2.99
CA GLN A 486 18.29 -36.73 4.26
C GLN A 486 17.33 -36.23 5.36
N MET A 487 17.13 -34.92 5.45
CA MET A 487 16.19 -34.30 6.39
C MET A 487 14.77 -34.81 6.22
N ARG A 488 14.38 -35.19 5.00
CA ARG A 488 13.09 -35.82 4.73
C ARG A 488 12.78 -37.03 5.60
N LYS A 489 13.81 -37.78 5.99
CA LYS A 489 13.69 -38.99 6.83
C LYS A 489 13.87 -38.71 8.32
N GLU A 490 14.66 -37.69 8.65
CA GLU A 490 15.10 -37.41 10.01
C GLU A 490 14.26 -36.34 10.71
N TYR A 491 13.60 -35.46 9.94
CA TYR A 491 12.83 -34.33 10.47
C TYR A 491 11.33 -34.54 10.33
N THR A 492 10.59 -34.06 11.32
CA THR A 492 9.13 -33.92 11.24
C THR A 492 8.80 -32.50 10.80
N ILE A 493 8.04 -32.38 9.71
CA ILE A 493 7.51 -31.10 9.25
C ILE A 493 6.25 -30.78 10.06
N LEU A 494 6.30 -29.75 10.88
CA LEU A 494 5.14 -29.26 11.61
C LEU A 494 4.33 -28.32 10.73
N CYS A 495 3.07 -28.62 10.50
CA CYS A 495 2.17 -27.88 9.63
C CYS A 495 1.01 -27.28 10.43
N PRO A 496 0.91 -25.94 10.58
CA PRO A 496 -0.23 -25.32 11.25
C PRO A 496 -1.52 -25.62 10.49
N GLN A 497 -2.56 -26.10 11.20
CA GLN A 497 -3.84 -26.40 10.58
C GLN A 497 -4.58 -25.12 10.20
N MET A 498 -4.83 -24.92 8.90
CA MET A 498 -5.65 -23.81 8.39
C MET A 498 -7.07 -24.26 8.04
N SER A 499 -7.22 -25.47 7.50
CA SER A 499 -8.51 -26.04 7.13
C SER A 499 -8.52 -27.54 7.43
N PRO A 500 -9.37 -28.02 8.35
CA PRO A 500 -9.39 -29.46 8.73
C PRO A 500 -9.54 -30.40 7.55
N PHE A 501 -10.40 -30.05 6.58
CA PHE A 501 -10.63 -30.86 5.40
C PHE A 501 -9.40 -30.97 4.49
N HIS A 502 -8.84 -29.84 4.11
CA HIS A 502 -7.69 -29.80 3.19
C HIS A 502 -6.42 -30.38 3.83
N PHE A 503 -6.19 -30.11 5.11
CA PHE A 503 -4.96 -30.52 5.78
C PHE A 503 -4.90 -32.00 6.05
N GLY A 504 -6.04 -32.68 6.20
CA GLY A 504 -6.08 -34.15 6.24
C GLY A 504 -5.61 -34.80 4.93
N ILE A 505 -6.04 -34.26 3.79
CA ILE A 505 -5.59 -34.70 2.46
C ILE A 505 -4.11 -34.37 2.26
N PHE A 506 -3.68 -33.17 2.68
CA PHE A 506 -2.30 -32.71 2.58
C PHE A 506 -1.35 -33.63 3.39
N GLU A 507 -1.70 -33.92 4.62
CA GLU A 507 -0.95 -34.85 5.48
C GLU A 507 -0.79 -36.24 4.84
N ALA A 508 -1.88 -36.79 4.31
CA ALA A 508 -1.86 -38.07 3.62
C ALA A 508 -0.96 -38.06 2.38
N ALA A 509 -1.04 -37.01 1.56
CA ALA A 509 -0.21 -36.85 0.37
C ALA A 509 1.29 -36.73 0.69
N PHE A 510 1.65 -35.94 1.72
CA PHE A 510 3.04 -35.82 2.17
C PHE A 510 3.59 -37.13 2.73
N LYS A 511 2.82 -37.84 3.55
CA LYS A 511 3.19 -39.18 4.08
C LYS A 511 3.37 -40.19 2.96
N ALA A 512 2.46 -40.24 2.00
CA ALA A 512 2.58 -41.10 0.81
C ALA A 512 3.82 -40.77 -0.03
N SER A 513 4.22 -39.50 -0.05
CA SER A 513 5.46 -39.04 -0.69
C SER A 513 6.72 -39.28 0.16
N GLY A 514 6.59 -39.90 1.33
CA GLY A 514 7.70 -40.26 2.23
C GLY A 514 8.24 -39.15 3.09
N TYR A 515 7.45 -38.08 3.34
CA TYR A 515 7.75 -37.07 4.34
C TYR A 515 7.10 -37.41 5.67
N ASN A 516 7.76 -37.09 6.77
CA ASN A 516 7.16 -37.11 8.07
C ASN A 516 6.54 -35.76 8.36
N LEU A 517 5.21 -35.64 8.25
CA LEU A 517 4.45 -34.42 8.44
C LEU A 517 3.42 -34.60 9.53
N GLU A 518 3.32 -33.66 10.43
CA GLU A 518 2.34 -33.58 11.51
C GLU A 518 1.54 -32.30 11.42
N VAL A 519 0.22 -32.38 11.33
CA VAL A 519 -0.67 -31.23 11.33
C VAL A 519 -1.00 -30.86 12.77
N LEU A 520 -0.59 -29.65 13.15
CA LEU A 520 -0.83 -29.11 14.49
C LEU A 520 -2.28 -28.62 14.58
N SER A 521 -3.09 -29.22 15.43
CA SER A 521 -4.41 -28.71 15.75
C SER A 521 -4.29 -27.47 16.65
N LEU A 522 -5.31 -26.57 16.60
CA LEU A 522 -5.39 -25.38 17.46
C LEU A 522 -5.37 -25.71 18.97
N ILE A 523 -5.53 -26.96 19.34
CA ILE A 523 -5.49 -27.45 20.73
C ILE A 523 -4.03 -27.59 21.22
N HIS A 524 -3.06 -27.65 20.30
CA HIS A 524 -1.63 -27.82 20.62
C HIS A 524 -0.83 -26.53 20.60
N ILE A 525 -1.47 -25.38 20.31
CA ILE A 525 -0.92 -24.04 20.39
C ILE A 525 -1.51 -23.34 21.60
#